data_09902f03112fd9da10e3531ea6f873c1
#
_entry.id   09902f03112fd9da10e3531ea6f873c1
#
_cell.length_a   1.000
_cell.length_b   1.000
_cell.length_c   1.000
_cell.angle_alpha   90.00
_cell.angle_beta   90.00
_cell.angle_gamma   90.00
#
_symmetry.space_group_name_H-M   'P 1'
#
loop_
_entity.id
_entity.type
_entity.pdbx_description
1 polymer ?
#
loop_
_entity_poly.entity_id
_entity_poly.type
_entity_poly.pdbx_seq_one_letter_code
_entity_poly.pdbx_strand_id
1 'polypeptide(L)'
;MRVLLYDQSHDRDPTEVISFEPKHDRFGDVWSIFVPELKHGQLYHFQADGLFDTSSGQSFDPTARLIDPYSKALAGHFLQHHDGIVRPPKSVVVDDTFDWRGDQHLRHGLADTVIYEMHVKGFTADASSGVTHPGTYLGVIEKIPYLKSLGITAVELMPVHEFPLESFTGKHCNHENYWGYDPLAFFAPHQGYAASKLPAAQVSEFKEMVRALHAAGIEVILDVVFNHTAEGNAEGPTLSMKGLENSVYYMLDNDSGAYQNYTGCGNTINANHPVVRELIILCLRHWVHTYHVDGFRFDLASILSRDQNGKLVENSPVIEAITDDPMLADTKII
;
A
#
# COMPACT_ATOMS: atom_id res chain seq x y z
N MET A 1 20.73 -10.43 -3.10
CA MET A 1 19.83 -9.28 -3.06
C MET A 1 20.61 -8.00 -3.32
N ARG A 2 20.01 -6.96 -3.94
CA ARG A 2 20.64 -5.67 -4.25
C ARG A 2 19.68 -4.53 -3.99
N VAL A 3 20.22 -3.35 -3.66
CA VAL A 3 19.51 -2.07 -3.70
C VAL A 3 20.01 -1.30 -4.92
N LEU A 4 19.08 -0.74 -5.67
CA LEU A 4 19.34 0.04 -6.88
C LEU A 4 18.92 1.48 -6.60
N LEU A 5 19.83 2.44 -6.63
CA LEU A 5 19.56 3.85 -6.38
C LEU A 5 19.41 4.60 -7.70
N TYR A 6 18.54 5.63 -7.71
CA TYR A 6 18.25 6.45 -8.88
C TYR A 6 18.20 7.92 -8.52
N ASP A 7 18.56 8.80 -9.46
CA ASP A 7 18.47 10.25 -9.27
C ASP A 7 17.10 10.80 -9.65
N GLN A 8 16.46 10.22 -10.69
CA GLN A 8 15.17 10.69 -11.20
C GLN A 8 14.15 9.56 -11.33
N SER A 9 12.87 9.90 -11.21
CA SER A 9 11.79 8.91 -11.33
C SER A 9 11.67 8.28 -12.72
N HIS A 10 12.14 8.94 -13.76
CA HIS A 10 12.13 8.45 -15.15
C HIS A 10 13.41 7.72 -15.56
N ASP A 11 14.43 7.66 -14.69
CA ASP A 11 15.68 6.94 -14.99
C ASP A 11 15.40 5.46 -15.19
N ARG A 12 15.98 4.92 -16.26
CA ARG A 12 15.85 3.50 -16.60
C ARG A 12 16.87 2.64 -15.88
N ASP A 13 18.07 3.16 -15.75
CA ASP A 13 19.19 2.49 -15.13
C ASP A 13 19.54 3.14 -13.80
N PRO A 14 19.94 2.36 -12.79
CA PRO A 14 20.35 2.89 -11.51
C PRO A 14 21.65 3.67 -11.63
N THR A 15 21.79 4.74 -10.85
CA THR A 15 23.06 5.48 -10.71
C THR A 15 24.03 4.75 -9.81
N GLU A 16 23.51 3.94 -8.88
CA GLU A 16 24.33 3.12 -8.00
C GLU A 16 23.66 1.77 -7.74
N VAL A 17 24.46 0.72 -7.60
CA VAL A 17 24.02 -0.65 -7.27
C VAL A 17 24.77 -1.12 -6.04
N ILE A 18 24.05 -1.39 -4.96
CA ILE A 18 24.61 -1.85 -3.69
C ILE A 18 24.20 -3.31 -3.47
N SER A 19 25.19 -4.19 -3.40
CA SER A 19 24.95 -5.63 -3.19
C SER A 19 24.96 -5.95 -1.69
N PHE A 20 24.00 -6.79 -1.27
CA PHE A 20 24.02 -7.38 0.07
C PHE A 20 25.05 -8.52 0.12
N GLU A 21 25.81 -8.57 1.20
CA GLU A 21 26.67 -9.68 1.51
C GLU A 21 26.00 -10.64 2.50
N PRO A 22 25.59 -11.87 2.09
CA PRO A 22 24.78 -12.76 2.94
C PRO A 22 25.39 -13.07 4.30
N LYS A 23 26.70 -12.98 4.45
CA LYS A 23 27.39 -13.22 5.73
C LYS A 23 27.26 -12.07 6.73
N HIS A 24 26.99 -10.85 6.25
CA HIS A 24 26.94 -9.63 7.05
C HIS A 24 25.56 -8.99 7.06
N ASP A 25 24.83 -9.08 5.95
CA ASP A 25 23.57 -8.35 5.72
C ASP A 25 22.34 -9.23 5.82
N ARG A 26 22.49 -10.50 6.26
CA ARG A 26 21.39 -11.43 6.50
C ARG A 26 21.45 -11.99 7.91
N PHE A 27 20.32 -11.89 8.61
CA PHE A 27 20.10 -12.52 9.91
C PHE A 27 18.80 -13.34 9.88
N GLY A 28 18.92 -14.66 9.88
CA GLY A 28 17.77 -15.53 9.61
C GLY A 28 17.22 -15.29 8.21
N ASP A 29 15.94 -14.90 8.12
CA ASP A 29 15.27 -14.56 6.86
C ASP A 29 15.20 -13.05 6.60
N VAL A 30 15.78 -12.25 7.48
CA VAL A 30 15.83 -10.79 7.35
C VAL A 30 17.11 -10.37 6.66
N TRP A 31 16.95 -9.56 5.60
CA TRP A 31 18.03 -8.88 4.92
C TRP A 31 18.04 -7.41 5.29
N SER A 32 19.17 -6.89 5.72
CA SER A 32 19.31 -5.48 6.08
C SER A 32 20.68 -4.96 5.69
N ILE A 33 20.72 -3.73 5.20
CA ILE A 33 21.96 -3.04 4.86
C ILE A 33 21.87 -1.58 5.29
N PHE A 34 22.95 -1.06 5.86
CA PHE A 34 23.06 0.35 6.15
C PHE A 34 23.69 1.08 4.96
N VAL A 35 22.96 2.02 4.38
CA VAL A 35 23.43 2.86 3.30
C VAL A 35 23.60 4.29 3.84
N PRO A 36 24.85 4.76 3.99
CA PRO A 36 25.12 6.10 4.52
C PRO A 36 24.63 7.20 3.57
N GLU A 37 24.37 8.37 4.12
CA GLU A 37 24.03 9.59 3.38
C GLU A 37 22.73 9.55 2.54
N LEU A 38 21.89 8.53 2.71
CA LEU A 38 20.56 8.54 2.10
C LEU A 38 19.73 9.71 2.65
N LYS A 39 19.05 10.40 1.74
CA LYS A 39 18.23 11.57 2.06
C LYS A 39 16.77 11.33 1.69
N HIS A 40 15.89 12.10 2.32
CA HIS A 40 14.51 12.19 1.89
C HIS A 40 14.43 12.47 0.39
N GLY A 41 13.58 11.73 -0.32
CA GLY A 41 13.43 11.82 -1.78
C GLY A 41 14.35 10.90 -2.58
N GLN A 42 15.33 10.20 -1.97
CA GLN A 42 16.13 9.21 -2.68
C GLN A 42 15.24 8.09 -3.22
N LEU A 43 15.41 7.78 -4.49
CA LEU A 43 14.65 6.77 -5.21
C LEU A 43 15.40 5.45 -5.25
N TYR A 44 14.68 4.34 -5.05
CA TYR A 44 15.30 3.02 -5.05
C TYR A 44 14.36 1.90 -5.52
N HIS A 45 14.97 0.78 -5.91
CA HIS A 45 14.31 -0.53 -6.03
C HIS A 45 15.13 -1.59 -5.32
N PHE A 46 14.49 -2.70 -5.00
CA PHE A 46 15.18 -3.95 -4.73
C PHE A 46 15.33 -4.78 -6.00
N GLN A 47 16.29 -5.71 -5.95
CA GLN A 47 16.48 -6.76 -6.92
C GLN A 47 16.90 -8.03 -6.19
N ALA A 48 16.19 -9.12 -6.44
CA ALA A 48 16.45 -10.41 -5.84
C ALA A 48 16.85 -11.41 -6.91
N ASP A 49 17.72 -12.35 -6.53
CA ASP A 49 18.18 -13.45 -7.37
C ASP A 49 18.02 -14.76 -6.59
N GLY A 50 17.53 -15.79 -7.24
CA GLY A 50 17.24 -17.09 -6.63
C GLY A 50 16.67 -18.07 -7.64
N LEU A 51 16.02 -19.10 -7.13
CA LEU A 51 15.41 -20.12 -7.97
C LEU A 51 14.18 -19.57 -8.71
N PHE A 52 14.12 -19.78 -10.02
CA PHE A 52 12.93 -19.59 -10.82
C PHE A 52 12.34 -20.97 -11.16
N ASP A 53 11.33 -21.37 -10.40
CA ASP A 53 10.61 -22.62 -10.61
C ASP A 53 9.13 -22.44 -10.21
N THR A 54 8.30 -22.16 -11.18
CA THR A 54 6.87 -21.90 -10.96
C THR A 54 6.11 -23.11 -10.40
N SER A 55 6.62 -24.33 -10.61
CA SER A 55 6.00 -25.54 -10.07
C SER A 55 6.17 -25.68 -8.54
N SER A 56 7.21 -25.05 -8.00
CA SER A 56 7.44 -24.94 -6.54
C SER A 56 7.06 -23.57 -5.97
N GLY A 57 6.43 -22.72 -6.79
CA GLY A 57 6.03 -21.37 -6.38
C GLY A 57 7.16 -20.36 -6.29
N GLN A 58 8.35 -20.67 -6.79
CA GLN A 58 9.50 -19.77 -6.76
C GLN A 58 9.53 -18.87 -8.00
N SER A 59 9.65 -17.56 -7.80
CA SER A 59 9.51 -16.56 -8.87
C SER A 59 10.61 -15.50 -8.86
N PHE A 60 11.83 -15.88 -8.41
CA PHE A 60 12.94 -14.94 -8.42
C PHE A 60 13.40 -14.63 -9.85
N ASP A 61 13.39 -13.35 -10.19
CA ASP A 61 13.86 -12.84 -11.48
C ASP A 61 14.91 -11.74 -11.25
N PRO A 62 16.19 -12.03 -11.51
CA PRO A 62 17.27 -11.07 -11.30
C PRO A 62 17.21 -9.87 -12.27
N THR A 63 16.29 -9.84 -13.22
CA THR A 63 16.07 -8.69 -14.12
C THR A 63 14.96 -7.77 -13.62
N ALA A 64 14.08 -8.28 -12.75
CA ALA A 64 12.96 -7.52 -12.18
C ALA A 64 13.47 -6.38 -11.28
N ARG A 65 12.73 -5.27 -11.32
CA ARG A 65 12.86 -4.15 -10.38
C ARG A 65 11.72 -4.23 -9.41
N LEU A 66 12.04 -4.38 -8.12
CA LEU A 66 11.05 -4.69 -7.09
C LEU A 66 10.83 -3.49 -6.18
N ILE A 67 9.58 -3.13 -6.02
CA ILE A 67 9.14 -2.19 -4.99
C ILE A 67 9.40 -2.82 -3.62
N ASP A 68 9.86 -2.03 -2.68
CA ASP A 68 9.94 -2.41 -1.29
C ASP A 68 8.50 -2.57 -0.73
N PRO A 69 8.11 -3.74 -0.17
CA PRO A 69 6.80 -3.92 0.44
C PRO A 69 6.51 -2.95 1.58
N TYR A 70 7.54 -2.39 2.20
CA TYR A 70 7.46 -1.39 3.28
C TYR A 70 7.66 0.05 2.78
N SER A 71 7.63 0.28 1.47
CA SER A 71 7.81 1.62 0.90
C SER A 71 6.72 2.58 1.35
N LYS A 72 7.12 3.72 1.91
CA LYS A 72 6.24 4.77 2.44
C LYS A 72 5.78 5.77 1.38
N ALA A 73 6.38 5.75 0.21
CA ALA A 73 5.98 6.53 -0.95
C ALA A 73 6.53 5.89 -2.22
N LEU A 74 5.79 6.03 -3.32
CA LEU A 74 6.28 5.71 -4.65
C LEU A 74 6.39 6.99 -5.49
N ALA A 75 7.27 6.96 -6.49
CA ALA A 75 7.44 8.05 -7.45
C ALA A 75 7.63 7.51 -8.87
N GLY A 76 7.00 8.18 -9.84
CA GLY A 76 7.04 7.80 -11.24
C GLY A 76 5.84 6.96 -11.66
N HIS A 77 5.93 6.44 -12.87
CA HIS A 77 4.87 5.65 -13.51
C HIS A 77 5.44 4.32 -13.96
N PHE A 78 4.54 3.38 -14.28
CA PHE A 78 4.93 2.15 -14.95
C PHE A 78 5.53 2.45 -16.31
N LEU A 79 6.69 1.87 -16.57
CA LEU A 79 7.38 1.99 -17.85
C LEU A 79 7.30 0.64 -18.55
N GLN A 80 6.53 0.56 -19.62
CA GLN A 80 6.62 -0.58 -20.55
C GLN A 80 7.90 -0.47 -21.37
N HIS A 81 8.69 -1.51 -21.38
CA HIS A 81 9.89 -1.62 -22.18
C HIS A 81 9.61 -2.35 -23.49
N HIS A 82 10.40 -2.07 -24.54
CA HIS A 82 10.37 -2.80 -25.82
C HIS A 82 10.70 -4.29 -25.67
N ASP A 83 11.30 -4.70 -24.55
CA ASP A 83 11.58 -6.07 -24.16
C ASP A 83 10.43 -6.80 -23.46
N GLY A 84 9.29 -6.11 -23.28
CA GLY A 84 8.12 -6.63 -22.57
C GLY A 84 8.22 -6.61 -21.05
N ILE A 85 9.33 -6.12 -20.47
CA ILE A 85 9.51 -6.02 -19.02
C ILE A 85 8.77 -4.79 -18.51
N VAL A 86 7.88 -5.01 -17.55
CA VAL A 86 7.20 -3.93 -16.81
C VAL A 86 8.12 -3.44 -15.69
N ARG A 87 8.45 -2.15 -15.71
CA ARG A 87 9.21 -1.51 -14.63
C ARG A 87 8.26 -0.70 -13.77
N PRO A 88 8.15 -1.02 -12.47
CA PRO A 88 7.26 -0.30 -11.56
C PRO A 88 7.79 1.10 -11.21
N PRO A 89 6.93 1.97 -10.63
CA PRO A 89 7.40 3.19 -9.98
C PRO A 89 8.41 2.87 -8.87
N LYS A 90 9.26 3.82 -8.55
CA LYS A 90 10.35 3.65 -7.59
C LYS A 90 9.88 3.90 -6.17
N SER A 91 10.37 3.10 -5.23
CA SER A 91 10.28 3.38 -3.80
C SER A 91 11.04 4.66 -3.46
N VAL A 92 10.55 5.40 -2.48
CA VAL A 92 11.14 6.68 -2.04
C VAL A 92 11.53 6.59 -0.58
N VAL A 93 12.75 7.02 -0.25
CA VAL A 93 13.17 7.22 1.14
C VAL A 93 12.42 8.43 1.71
N VAL A 94 11.65 8.22 2.76
CA VAL A 94 10.78 9.24 3.36
C VAL A 94 11.29 9.62 4.74
N ASP A 95 11.42 10.93 5.00
CA ASP A 95 11.48 11.48 6.35
C ASP A 95 10.04 11.64 6.86
N ASP A 96 9.69 10.90 7.91
CA ASP A 96 8.33 10.88 8.47
C ASP A 96 8.01 12.09 9.35
N THR A 97 8.95 13.00 9.58
CA THR A 97 8.72 14.19 10.39
C THR A 97 7.59 15.05 9.84
N PHE A 98 6.66 15.42 10.69
CA PHE A 98 5.53 16.28 10.34
C PHE A 98 5.05 17.04 11.59
N ASP A 99 4.76 18.32 11.42
CA ASP A 99 4.20 19.14 12.50
C ASP A 99 2.69 18.94 12.59
N TRP A 100 2.28 18.07 13.49
CA TRP A 100 0.88 17.79 13.77
C TRP A 100 0.16 18.89 14.54
N ARG A 101 0.87 19.92 15.03
CA ARG A 101 0.32 21.05 15.79
C ARG A 101 -0.58 20.63 16.97
N GLY A 102 -0.22 19.54 17.63
CA GLY A 102 -0.96 19.00 18.75
C GLY A 102 -2.21 18.21 18.37
N ASP A 103 -2.36 17.81 17.13
CA ASP A 103 -3.43 16.93 16.66
C ASP A 103 -3.45 15.61 17.45
N GLN A 104 -4.65 15.10 17.72
CA GLN A 104 -4.89 13.84 18.41
C GLN A 104 -6.12 13.16 17.80
N HIS A 105 -6.18 11.82 17.91
CA HIS A 105 -7.36 11.04 17.53
C HIS A 105 -8.62 11.53 18.24
N LEU A 106 -9.72 11.68 17.49
CA LEU A 106 -10.97 12.24 17.99
C LEU A 106 -11.76 11.26 18.87
N ARG A 107 -11.64 9.95 18.60
CA ARG A 107 -12.26 8.87 19.38
C ARG A 107 -13.77 9.01 19.56
N HIS A 108 -14.49 9.39 18.50
CA HIS A 108 -15.96 9.38 18.52
C HIS A 108 -16.48 7.98 18.84
N GLY A 109 -17.50 7.88 19.69
CA GLY A 109 -18.16 6.61 19.95
C GLY A 109 -18.78 6.06 18.67
N LEU A 110 -18.68 4.74 18.41
CA LEU A 110 -19.23 4.14 17.19
C LEU A 110 -20.73 4.39 17.04
N ALA A 111 -21.46 4.46 18.16
CA ALA A 111 -22.89 4.76 18.18
C ALA A 111 -23.23 6.19 17.70
N ASP A 112 -22.28 7.11 17.81
CA ASP A 112 -22.44 8.52 17.43
C ASP A 112 -21.75 8.83 16.08
N THR A 113 -21.17 7.81 15.43
CA THR A 113 -20.42 7.98 14.19
C THR A 113 -21.36 7.93 12.99
N VAL A 114 -21.33 8.97 12.17
CA VAL A 114 -21.96 9.04 10.84
C VAL A 114 -20.88 9.05 9.80
N ILE A 115 -20.74 7.95 9.07
CA ILE A 115 -19.68 7.73 8.09
C ILE A 115 -20.15 8.18 6.71
N TYR A 116 -19.30 8.93 6.01
CA TYR A 116 -19.48 9.30 4.60
C TYR A 116 -18.37 8.66 3.78
N GLU A 117 -18.70 7.63 3.01
CA GLU A 117 -17.79 7.00 2.07
C GLU A 117 -17.54 7.91 0.88
N MET A 118 -16.28 8.11 0.52
CA MET A 118 -15.89 8.97 -0.60
C MET A 118 -14.61 8.55 -1.27
N HIS A 119 -14.53 8.81 -2.58
CA HIS A 119 -13.32 8.64 -3.38
C HIS A 119 -12.57 9.98 -3.44
N VAL A 120 -11.29 10.02 -3.05
CA VAL A 120 -10.50 11.27 -2.98
C VAL A 120 -10.55 12.04 -4.30
N LYS A 121 -10.23 11.39 -5.44
CA LYS A 121 -10.29 12.03 -6.76
C LYS A 121 -11.73 12.40 -7.15
N GLY A 122 -12.66 11.44 -7.02
CA GLY A 122 -14.03 11.62 -7.47
C GLY A 122 -14.79 12.73 -6.74
N PHE A 123 -14.49 12.96 -5.46
CA PHE A 123 -15.18 13.94 -4.63
C PHE A 123 -15.01 15.38 -5.10
N THR A 124 -13.88 15.70 -5.73
CA THR A 124 -13.58 17.08 -6.14
C THR A 124 -13.14 17.25 -7.59
N ALA A 125 -13.09 16.18 -8.39
CA ALA A 125 -12.55 16.22 -9.77
C ALA A 125 -13.39 17.08 -10.72
N ASP A 126 -14.72 17.12 -10.54
CA ASP A 126 -15.61 17.90 -11.40
C ASP A 126 -15.46 19.41 -11.11
N ALA A 127 -15.53 20.24 -12.16
CA ALA A 127 -15.40 21.68 -12.06
C ALA A 127 -16.47 22.33 -11.16
N SER A 128 -17.64 21.69 -11.00
CA SER A 128 -18.70 22.16 -10.08
C SER A 128 -18.28 22.10 -8.61
N SER A 129 -17.21 21.36 -8.28
CA SER A 129 -16.66 21.36 -6.93
C SER A 129 -16.14 22.73 -6.51
N GLY A 130 -15.63 23.54 -7.46
CA GLY A 130 -15.12 24.90 -7.23
C GLY A 130 -13.85 24.96 -6.40
N VAL A 131 -13.11 23.84 -6.26
CA VAL A 131 -11.86 23.80 -5.50
C VAL A 131 -10.66 24.19 -6.37
N THR A 132 -9.58 24.63 -5.72
CA THR A 132 -8.34 25.00 -6.37
C THR A 132 -7.51 23.77 -6.79
N HIS A 133 -7.62 22.68 -6.01
CA HIS A 133 -6.86 21.44 -6.22
C HIS A 133 -7.79 20.25 -6.48
N PRO A 134 -8.48 20.19 -7.64
CA PRO A 134 -9.45 19.15 -7.92
C PRO A 134 -8.82 17.75 -7.95
N GLY A 135 -9.52 16.78 -7.38
CA GLY A 135 -9.13 15.37 -7.36
C GLY A 135 -7.96 15.02 -6.44
N THR A 136 -7.62 15.87 -5.48
CA THR A 136 -6.44 15.71 -4.62
C THR A 136 -6.77 15.73 -3.12
N TYR A 137 -5.79 15.33 -2.27
CA TYR A 137 -5.90 15.46 -0.81
C TYR A 137 -6.17 16.91 -0.39
N LEU A 138 -5.52 17.88 -1.03
CA LEU A 138 -5.75 19.30 -0.75
C LEU A 138 -7.15 19.75 -1.17
N GLY A 139 -7.71 19.19 -2.24
CA GLY A 139 -9.09 19.45 -2.66
C GLY A 139 -10.11 18.98 -1.64
N VAL A 140 -9.86 17.87 -0.93
CA VAL A 140 -10.69 17.40 0.17
C VAL A 140 -10.71 18.43 1.30
N ILE A 141 -9.56 19.02 1.65
CA ILE A 141 -9.46 20.08 2.68
C ILE A 141 -10.39 21.25 2.34
N GLU A 142 -10.40 21.68 1.08
CA GLU A 142 -11.25 22.81 0.63
C GLU A 142 -12.75 22.51 0.78
N LYS A 143 -13.14 21.22 0.84
CA LYS A 143 -14.52 20.76 1.00
C LYS A 143 -14.96 20.45 2.44
N ILE A 144 -14.10 20.63 3.42
CA ILE A 144 -14.43 20.42 4.83
C ILE A 144 -15.69 21.19 5.28
N PRO A 145 -15.90 22.47 4.89
CA PRO A 145 -17.14 23.17 5.23
C PRO A 145 -18.41 22.46 4.72
N TYR A 146 -18.34 21.86 3.53
CA TYR A 146 -19.44 21.07 2.97
C TYR A 146 -19.65 19.79 3.79
N LEU A 147 -18.59 19.01 4.08
CA LEU A 147 -18.67 17.80 4.89
C LEU A 147 -19.29 18.09 6.28
N LYS A 148 -18.89 19.19 6.92
CA LYS A 148 -19.51 19.65 8.18
C LYS A 148 -20.98 19.98 8.02
N SER A 149 -21.40 20.57 6.91
CA SER A 149 -22.80 20.90 6.67
C SER A 149 -23.70 19.69 6.50
N LEU A 150 -23.14 18.53 6.14
CA LEU A 150 -23.84 17.24 6.09
C LEU A 150 -24.07 16.64 7.47
N GLY A 151 -23.36 17.13 8.51
CA GLY A 151 -23.45 16.59 9.86
C GLY A 151 -22.74 15.25 10.06
N ILE A 152 -21.81 14.88 9.17
CA ILE A 152 -21.00 13.67 9.31
C ILE A 152 -19.93 13.84 10.37
N THR A 153 -19.49 12.73 10.97
CA THR A 153 -18.44 12.70 11.99
C THR A 153 -17.21 11.90 11.54
N ALA A 154 -17.31 11.18 10.44
CA ALA A 154 -16.19 10.45 9.84
C ALA A 154 -16.30 10.43 8.32
N VAL A 155 -15.15 10.46 7.63
CA VAL A 155 -15.05 10.09 6.23
C VAL A 155 -14.43 8.70 6.14
N GLU A 156 -14.97 7.84 5.27
CA GLU A 156 -14.36 6.60 4.85
C GLU A 156 -13.78 6.81 3.44
N LEU A 157 -12.47 6.76 3.34
CA LEU A 157 -11.79 6.96 2.07
C LEU A 157 -11.69 5.61 1.34
N MET A 158 -12.31 5.51 0.15
CA MET A 158 -12.02 4.41 -0.78
C MET A 158 -10.50 4.28 -0.95
N PRO A 159 -9.96 3.14 -1.43
CA PRO A 159 -8.54 2.83 -1.31
C PRO A 159 -7.60 3.98 -1.63
N VAL A 160 -6.72 4.28 -0.68
CA VAL A 160 -5.67 5.30 -0.76
C VAL A 160 -4.26 4.70 -0.70
N HIS A 161 -4.12 3.39 -0.46
CA HIS A 161 -2.85 2.72 -0.66
C HIS A 161 -2.41 2.92 -2.11
N GLU A 162 -1.11 2.98 -2.37
CA GLU A 162 -0.65 3.12 -3.75
C GLU A 162 -1.12 1.94 -4.62
N PHE A 163 -1.68 2.24 -5.78
CA PHE A 163 -2.19 1.27 -6.75
C PHE A 163 -1.85 1.70 -8.19
N PRO A 164 -1.73 0.74 -9.14
CA PRO A 164 -1.48 1.07 -10.54
C PRO A 164 -2.76 1.63 -11.17
N LEU A 165 -2.62 2.65 -12.02
CA LEU A 165 -3.73 3.12 -12.86
C LEU A 165 -4.04 2.14 -13.99
N GLU A 166 -3.05 1.35 -14.41
CA GLU A 166 -3.19 0.31 -15.42
C GLU A 166 -3.49 -1.02 -14.74
N SER A 167 -4.55 -1.71 -15.15
CA SER A 167 -4.84 -3.05 -14.63
C SER A 167 -3.97 -4.09 -15.35
N PHE A 168 -3.25 -4.90 -14.58
CA PHE A 168 -2.46 -6.02 -15.09
C PHE A 168 -3.22 -7.35 -15.06
N THR A 169 -4.38 -7.38 -14.41
CA THR A 169 -5.20 -8.57 -14.25
C THR A 169 -6.22 -8.72 -15.37
N GLY A 170 -5.79 -9.37 -16.46
CA GLY A 170 -6.70 -9.84 -17.53
C GLY A 170 -7.06 -8.79 -18.57
N LYS A 171 -7.44 -9.31 -19.77
CA LYS A 171 -7.86 -8.67 -21.02
C LYS A 171 -7.99 -7.14 -20.97
N HIS A 172 -7.09 -6.47 -21.64
CA HIS A 172 -7.03 -5.04 -21.95
C HIS A 172 -8.37 -4.30 -21.69
N CYS A 173 -8.60 -3.91 -20.44
CA CYS A 173 -9.60 -2.92 -20.15
C CYS A 173 -8.97 -1.57 -20.53
N ASN A 174 -9.52 -0.91 -21.56
CA ASN A 174 -9.15 0.46 -21.93
C ASN A 174 -9.56 1.49 -20.85
N HIS A 175 -9.74 1.06 -19.62
CA HIS A 175 -10.18 1.88 -18.50
C HIS A 175 -9.11 1.90 -17.42
N GLU A 176 -8.83 3.11 -16.93
CA GLU A 176 -7.98 3.30 -15.74
C GLU A 176 -8.62 2.59 -14.54
N ASN A 177 -7.76 2.03 -13.66
CA ASN A 177 -8.16 1.58 -12.34
C ASN A 177 -8.54 2.81 -11.50
N TYR A 178 -9.83 3.08 -11.44
CA TYR A 178 -10.34 4.29 -10.79
C TYR A 178 -10.52 4.11 -9.29
N TRP A 179 -11.01 2.94 -8.85
CA TRP A 179 -11.39 2.73 -7.45
C TRP A 179 -10.22 2.39 -6.53
N GLY A 180 -9.12 1.82 -7.06
CA GLY A 180 -7.93 1.50 -6.30
C GLY A 180 -7.96 0.18 -5.54
N TYR A 181 -8.94 -0.70 -5.77
CA TYR A 181 -8.97 -2.05 -5.18
C TYR A 181 -7.97 -3.00 -5.86
N ASP A 182 -6.72 -2.56 -5.99
CA ASP A 182 -5.64 -3.33 -6.61
C ASP A 182 -4.29 -2.84 -6.04
N PRO A 183 -4.03 -3.08 -4.74
CA PRO A 183 -2.93 -2.44 -4.03
C PRO A 183 -1.56 -2.92 -4.52
N LEU A 184 -0.62 -1.97 -4.54
CA LEU A 184 0.77 -2.18 -4.92
C LEU A 184 1.75 -1.95 -3.75
N ALA A 185 1.49 -0.92 -2.94
CA ALA A 185 2.30 -0.59 -1.77
C ALA A 185 1.41 -0.16 -0.61
N PHE A 186 1.35 -0.99 0.43
CA PHE A 186 0.42 -0.82 1.55
C PHE A 186 0.74 0.36 2.47
N PHE A 187 2.01 0.75 2.59
CA PHE A 187 2.46 1.83 3.49
C PHE A 187 2.45 3.21 2.83
N ALA A 188 2.20 3.27 1.52
CA ALA A 188 2.31 4.48 0.73
C ALA A 188 0.92 5.06 0.39
N PRO A 189 0.66 6.35 0.64
CA PRO A 189 -0.49 7.04 0.06
C PRO A 189 -0.37 7.12 -1.46
N HIS A 190 -1.48 7.02 -2.17
CA HIS A 190 -1.50 7.06 -3.63
C HIS A 190 -1.01 8.41 -4.17
N GLN A 191 0.09 8.35 -4.97
CA GLN A 191 0.74 9.54 -5.52
C GLN A 191 -0.16 10.35 -6.47
N GLY A 192 -1.11 9.67 -7.13
CA GLY A 192 -2.04 10.30 -8.07
C GLY A 192 -2.99 11.31 -7.41
N TYR A 193 -3.17 11.24 -6.08
CA TYR A 193 -4.01 12.16 -5.31
C TYR A 193 -3.23 13.33 -4.70
N ALA A 194 -1.93 13.44 -4.94
CA ALA A 194 -1.16 14.61 -4.56
C ALA A 194 -1.29 15.74 -5.59
N ALA A 195 -1.44 16.97 -5.11
CA ALA A 195 -1.43 18.17 -5.94
C ALA A 195 -0.01 18.46 -6.45
N SER A 196 0.99 18.31 -5.58
CA SER A 196 2.40 18.44 -5.93
C SER A 196 2.91 17.19 -6.66
N LYS A 197 3.82 17.40 -7.61
CA LYS A 197 4.48 16.31 -8.36
C LYS A 197 5.89 15.99 -7.87
N LEU A 198 6.29 16.56 -6.75
CA LEU A 198 7.56 16.22 -6.10
C LEU A 198 7.49 14.80 -5.50
N PRO A 199 8.59 14.05 -5.52
CA PRO A 199 8.63 12.75 -4.86
C PRO A 199 8.23 12.83 -3.37
N ALA A 200 7.41 11.90 -2.92
CA ALA A 200 6.85 11.82 -1.56
C ALA A 200 5.92 12.98 -1.14
N ALA A 201 5.50 13.88 -2.04
CA ALA A 201 4.55 14.96 -1.70
C ALA A 201 3.21 14.39 -1.17
N GLN A 202 2.76 13.23 -1.67
CA GLN A 202 1.56 12.54 -1.19
C GLN A 202 1.58 12.26 0.32
N VAL A 203 2.76 12.07 0.90
CA VAL A 203 2.91 11.81 2.34
C VAL A 203 2.53 13.03 3.17
N SER A 204 3.09 14.19 2.85
CA SER A 204 2.79 15.43 3.57
C SER A 204 1.38 15.93 3.31
N GLU A 205 0.89 15.84 2.06
CA GLU A 205 -0.46 16.26 1.70
C GLU A 205 -1.54 15.39 2.35
N PHE A 206 -1.32 14.08 2.46
CA PHE A 206 -2.22 13.20 3.19
C PHE A 206 -2.27 13.55 4.69
N LYS A 207 -1.12 13.75 5.34
CA LYS A 207 -1.05 14.18 6.74
C LYS A 207 -1.75 15.53 6.97
N GLU A 208 -1.58 16.47 6.03
CA GLU A 208 -2.27 17.77 6.07
C GLU A 208 -3.79 17.60 5.99
N MET A 209 -4.28 16.71 5.11
CA MET A 209 -5.70 16.40 4.99
C MET A 209 -6.27 15.83 6.29
N VAL A 210 -5.61 14.82 6.88
CA VAL A 210 -6.05 14.22 8.15
C VAL A 210 -6.10 15.27 9.26
N ARG A 211 -5.01 16.05 9.43
CA ARG A 211 -4.97 17.12 10.43
C ARG A 211 -6.10 18.13 10.25
N ALA A 212 -6.41 18.50 9.01
CA ALA A 212 -7.48 19.47 8.72
C ALA A 212 -8.88 18.89 9.00
N LEU A 213 -9.12 17.60 8.71
CA LEU A 213 -10.34 16.89 9.03
C LEU A 213 -10.52 16.77 10.55
N HIS A 214 -9.49 16.38 11.29
CA HIS A 214 -9.50 16.33 12.76
C HIS A 214 -9.80 17.70 13.38
N ALA A 215 -9.17 18.76 12.90
CA ALA A 215 -9.47 20.13 13.36
C ALA A 215 -10.93 20.54 13.12
N ALA A 216 -11.61 19.90 12.18
CA ALA A 216 -13.03 20.08 11.91
C ALA A 216 -13.95 19.12 12.69
N GLY A 217 -13.39 18.19 13.47
CA GLY A 217 -14.12 17.17 14.23
C GLY A 217 -14.55 15.97 13.39
N ILE A 218 -13.84 15.67 12.28
CA ILE A 218 -14.15 14.59 11.35
C ILE A 218 -13.01 13.56 11.40
N GLU A 219 -13.33 12.32 11.77
CA GLU A 219 -12.42 11.17 11.76
C GLU A 219 -12.14 10.70 10.32
N VAL A 220 -11.01 9.99 10.16
CA VAL A 220 -10.61 9.40 8.88
C VAL A 220 -10.51 7.88 9.01
N ILE A 221 -11.31 7.17 8.21
CA ILE A 221 -11.34 5.72 8.10
C ILE A 221 -10.81 5.36 6.70
N LEU A 222 -9.94 4.35 6.61
CA LEU A 222 -9.42 3.88 5.32
C LEU A 222 -10.06 2.56 4.92
N ASP A 223 -10.47 2.47 3.66
CA ASP A 223 -10.79 1.19 3.03
C ASP A 223 -9.48 0.50 2.64
N VAL A 224 -9.19 -0.64 3.26
CA VAL A 224 -7.92 -1.37 3.12
C VAL A 224 -8.11 -2.73 2.47
N VAL A 225 -7.23 -3.04 1.52
CA VAL A 225 -7.30 -4.24 0.68
C VAL A 225 -6.11 -5.14 0.99
N PHE A 226 -6.23 -6.00 2.02
CA PHE A 226 -5.16 -6.96 2.38
C PHE A 226 -5.43 -8.38 1.86
N ASN A 227 -6.41 -8.54 0.99
CA ASN A 227 -6.80 -9.85 0.47
C ASN A 227 -6.06 -10.25 -0.82
N HIS A 228 -5.60 -9.28 -1.63
CA HIS A 228 -4.85 -9.50 -2.87
C HIS A 228 -3.93 -8.32 -3.20
N THR A 229 -3.16 -8.43 -4.28
CA THR A 229 -2.31 -7.35 -4.82
C THR A 229 -2.44 -7.24 -6.34
N ALA A 230 -1.95 -6.12 -6.88
CA ALA A 230 -1.84 -5.85 -8.32
C ALA A 230 -0.91 -6.80 -9.09
N GLU A 231 -0.17 -7.68 -8.42
CA GLU A 231 0.72 -8.63 -9.09
C GLU A 231 -0.01 -9.78 -9.79
N GLY A 232 -1.35 -9.91 -9.58
CA GLY A 232 -2.18 -10.91 -10.26
C GLY A 232 -1.72 -12.36 -10.05
N ASN A 233 -2.00 -13.23 -11.02
CA ASN A 233 -1.60 -14.63 -11.02
C ASN A 233 -0.19 -14.85 -11.60
N ALA A 234 0.13 -16.08 -12.04
CA ALA A 234 1.43 -16.42 -12.64
C ALA A 234 1.73 -15.62 -13.92
N GLU A 235 0.73 -15.18 -14.66
CA GLU A 235 0.86 -14.37 -15.88
C GLU A 235 0.99 -12.87 -15.56
N GLY A 236 0.70 -12.46 -14.34
CA GLY A 236 0.81 -11.08 -13.89
C GLY A 236 2.27 -10.66 -13.67
N PRO A 237 2.54 -9.35 -13.58
CA PRO A 237 3.89 -8.83 -13.47
C PRO A 237 4.54 -9.16 -12.13
N THR A 238 5.87 -9.20 -12.11
CA THR A 238 6.67 -9.29 -10.89
C THR A 238 7.11 -7.89 -10.48
N LEU A 239 6.46 -7.33 -9.45
CA LEU A 239 6.60 -5.92 -9.08
C LEU A 239 7.17 -5.69 -7.68
N SER A 240 6.93 -6.62 -6.74
CA SER A 240 7.28 -6.49 -5.33
C SER A 240 7.39 -7.87 -4.67
N MET A 241 6.35 -8.29 -3.95
CA MET A 241 6.30 -9.48 -3.12
C MET A 241 6.56 -10.77 -3.89
N LYS A 242 6.02 -10.89 -5.10
CA LYS A 242 6.22 -12.04 -5.99
C LYS A 242 7.70 -12.29 -6.27
N GLY A 243 8.48 -11.25 -6.51
CA GLY A 243 9.91 -11.35 -6.82
C GLY A 243 10.82 -11.40 -5.60
N LEU A 244 10.30 -11.11 -4.39
CA LEU A 244 11.07 -11.19 -3.14
C LEU A 244 10.95 -12.57 -2.50
N GLU A 245 9.72 -13.08 -2.27
CA GLU A 245 9.47 -14.42 -1.74
C GLU A 245 8.02 -14.85 -2.00
N ASN A 246 7.74 -15.30 -3.21
CA ASN A 246 6.39 -15.57 -3.69
C ASN A 246 5.60 -16.53 -2.78
N SER A 247 6.22 -17.60 -2.32
CA SER A 247 5.58 -18.65 -1.53
C SER A 247 5.23 -18.22 -0.09
N VAL A 248 5.84 -17.16 0.41
CA VAL A 248 5.54 -16.57 1.71
C VAL A 248 4.35 -15.62 1.60
N TYR A 249 4.35 -14.76 0.59
CA TYR A 249 3.37 -13.69 0.48
C TYR A 249 2.03 -14.13 -0.12
N TYR A 250 2.03 -15.17 -0.97
CA TYR A 250 0.82 -15.62 -1.65
C TYR A 250 0.43 -17.04 -1.27
N MET A 251 -0.88 -17.30 -1.27
CA MET A 251 -1.42 -18.63 -1.14
C MET A 251 -1.23 -19.38 -2.45
N LEU A 252 -0.43 -20.44 -2.41
CA LEU A 252 -0.15 -21.30 -3.55
C LEU A 252 -0.67 -22.70 -3.28
N ASP A 253 -1.00 -23.42 -4.32
CA ASP A 253 -1.29 -24.84 -4.28
C ASP A 253 0.02 -25.60 -4.07
N ASN A 254 0.08 -26.46 -3.07
CA ASN A 254 1.30 -27.15 -2.66
C ASN A 254 1.83 -28.15 -3.70
N ASP A 255 0.97 -28.69 -4.56
CA ASP A 255 1.34 -29.71 -5.54
C ASP A 255 1.77 -29.10 -6.88
N SER A 256 1.18 -27.97 -7.25
CA SER A 256 1.37 -27.34 -8.57
C SER A 256 2.05 -25.98 -8.54
N GLY A 257 2.20 -25.35 -7.37
CA GLY A 257 2.68 -23.97 -7.26
C GLY A 257 1.73 -22.90 -7.81
N ALA A 258 0.52 -23.29 -8.23
CA ALA A 258 -0.46 -22.38 -8.80
C ALA A 258 -1.05 -21.46 -7.74
N TYR A 259 -1.33 -20.19 -8.11
CA TYR A 259 -1.98 -19.24 -7.20
C TYR A 259 -3.39 -19.67 -6.83
N GLN A 260 -3.68 -19.69 -5.54
CA GLN A 260 -5.06 -19.83 -5.06
C GLN A 260 -5.75 -18.47 -5.16
N ASN A 261 -6.89 -18.46 -5.87
CA ASN A 261 -7.60 -17.22 -6.23
C ASN A 261 -8.97 -17.14 -5.53
N TYR A 262 -8.97 -16.99 -4.20
CA TYR A 262 -10.20 -16.84 -3.42
C TYR A 262 -10.83 -15.44 -3.58
N THR A 263 -10.05 -14.47 -4.06
CA THR A 263 -10.48 -13.09 -4.22
C THR A 263 -11.13 -12.81 -5.56
N GLY A 264 -10.86 -13.63 -6.57
CA GLY A 264 -11.25 -13.38 -7.97
C GLY A 264 -10.29 -12.46 -8.73
N CYS A 265 -9.26 -11.90 -8.04
CA CYS A 265 -8.32 -10.92 -8.61
C CYS A 265 -6.99 -11.55 -9.09
N GLY A 266 -6.89 -12.87 -9.12
CA GLY A 266 -5.73 -13.60 -9.64
C GLY A 266 -4.82 -14.17 -8.54
N ASN A 267 -4.70 -13.53 -7.39
CA ASN A 267 -3.97 -14.03 -6.24
C ASN A 267 -4.75 -13.88 -4.93
N THR A 268 -4.26 -14.51 -3.89
CA THR A 268 -4.72 -14.32 -2.52
C THR A 268 -3.50 -14.16 -1.62
N ILE A 269 -3.47 -13.11 -0.81
CA ILE A 269 -2.40 -12.89 0.17
C ILE A 269 -2.49 -13.95 1.26
N ASN A 270 -1.34 -14.50 1.64
CA ASN A 270 -1.20 -15.49 2.71
C ASN A 270 -1.17 -14.81 4.10
N ALA A 271 -2.26 -14.11 4.45
CA ALA A 271 -2.35 -13.22 5.60
C ALA A 271 -2.04 -13.88 6.95
N ASN A 272 -2.21 -15.19 7.05
CA ASN A 272 -1.92 -15.95 8.27
C ASN A 272 -0.50 -16.55 8.31
N HIS A 273 0.32 -16.36 7.27
CA HIS A 273 1.75 -16.59 7.37
C HIS A 273 2.38 -15.57 8.34
N PRO A 274 3.26 -15.97 9.27
CA PRO A 274 3.80 -15.06 10.29
C PRO A 274 4.41 -13.77 9.72
N VAL A 275 5.18 -13.85 8.64
CA VAL A 275 5.80 -12.68 7.97
C VAL A 275 4.75 -11.73 7.41
N VAL A 276 3.72 -12.28 6.75
CA VAL A 276 2.66 -11.47 6.13
C VAL A 276 1.75 -10.86 7.17
N ARG A 277 1.42 -11.62 8.23
CA ARG A 277 0.67 -11.11 9.38
C ARG A 277 1.39 -9.91 10.02
N GLU A 278 2.70 -10.04 10.25
CA GLU A 278 3.51 -8.94 10.79
C GLU A 278 3.49 -7.72 9.88
N LEU A 279 3.61 -7.91 8.56
CA LEU A 279 3.51 -6.83 7.58
C LEU A 279 2.16 -6.09 7.69
N ILE A 280 1.05 -6.82 7.81
CA ILE A 280 -0.30 -6.24 7.96
C ILE A 280 -0.38 -5.43 9.26
N ILE A 281 0.06 -5.99 10.39
CA ILE A 281 0.04 -5.31 11.69
C ILE A 281 0.91 -4.03 11.65
N LEU A 282 2.12 -4.12 11.11
CA LEU A 282 3.00 -2.96 10.97
C LEU A 282 2.40 -1.89 10.05
N CYS A 283 1.70 -2.30 9.01
CA CYS A 283 1.00 -1.39 8.12
C CYS A 283 -0.13 -0.63 8.85
N LEU A 284 -0.99 -1.33 9.58
CA LEU A 284 -2.08 -0.71 10.34
C LEU A 284 -1.52 0.25 11.40
N ARG A 285 -0.50 -0.18 12.16
CA ARG A 285 0.20 0.69 13.13
C ARG A 285 0.80 1.93 12.47
N HIS A 286 1.38 1.77 11.27
CA HIS A 286 1.94 2.89 10.52
C HIS A 286 0.86 3.92 10.18
N TRP A 287 -0.28 3.50 9.66
CA TRP A 287 -1.38 4.41 9.34
C TRP A 287 -1.96 5.10 10.58
N VAL A 288 -2.09 4.39 11.69
CA VAL A 288 -2.57 4.98 12.96
C VAL A 288 -1.54 5.94 13.55
N HIS A 289 -0.27 5.53 13.65
CA HIS A 289 0.73 6.30 14.36
C HIS A 289 1.34 7.44 13.51
N THR A 290 1.58 7.19 12.21
CA THR A 290 2.27 8.14 11.34
C THR A 290 1.31 9.08 10.61
N TYR A 291 0.09 8.62 10.32
CA TYR A 291 -0.92 9.38 9.59
C TYR A 291 -2.14 9.75 10.44
N HIS A 292 -2.20 9.35 11.71
CA HIS A 292 -3.31 9.60 12.64
C HIS A 292 -4.69 9.11 12.12
N VAL A 293 -4.72 8.00 11.39
CA VAL A 293 -5.94 7.39 10.89
C VAL A 293 -6.75 6.79 12.05
N ASP A 294 -8.07 7.02 12.10
CA ASP A 294 -8.95 6.64 13.21
C ASP A 294 -9.60 5.26 13.04
N GLY A 295 -9.56 4.71 11.83
CA GLY A 295 -10.19 3.42 11.58
C GLY A 295 -9.86 2.80 10.23
N PHE A 296 -10.26 1.53 10.09
CA PHE A 296 -10.11 0.74 8.87
C PHE A 296 -11.39 -0.02 8.55
N ARG A 297 -11.80 0.00 7.29
CA ARG A 297 -12.77 -0.92 6.70
C ARG A 297 -12.01 -1.93 5.87
N PHE A 298 -12.19 -3.21 6.16
CA PHE A 298 -11.46 -4.29 5.47
C PHE A 298 -12.26 -4.81 4.30
N ASP A 299 -11.75 -4.58 3.09
CA ASP A 299 -12.32 -5.19 1.88
C ASP A 299 -12.15 -6.72 1.94
N LEU A 300 -13.22 -7.46 1.61
CA LEU A 300 -13.26 -8.91 1.62
C LEU A 300 -12.63 -9.54 2.90
N ALA A 301 -12.95 -9.00 4.09
CA ALA A 301 -12.38 -9.41 5.37
C ALA A 301 -12.44 -10.95 5.61
N SER A 302 -13.43 -11.64 5.07
CA SER A 302 -13.57 -13.10 5.17
C SER A 302 -12.40 -13.88 4.54
N ILE A 303 -11.67 -13.28 3.62
CA ILE A 303 -10.45 -13.89 3.02
C ILE A 303 -9.36 -14.07 4.08
N LEU A 304 -9.25 -13.11 5.01
CA LEU A 304 -8.28 -13.14 6.10
C LEU A 304 -8.52 -14.31 7.10
N SER A 305 -9.69 -14.92 7.07
CA SER A 305 -10.04 -16.08 7.90
C SER A 305 -9.55 -17.42 7.34
N ARG A 306 -8.59 -17.43 6.41
CA ARG A 306 -8.02 -18.67 5.85
C ARG A 306 -6.64 -18.92 6.46
N ASP A 307 -6.38 -20.21 6.82
CA ASP A 307 -5.02 -20.61 7.18
C ASP A 307 -4.09 -20.64 5.95
N GLN A 308 -2.83 -20.97 6.16
CA GLN A 308 -1.82 -21.00 5.10
C GLN A 308 -2.11 -22.05 3.99
N ASN A 309 -3.05 -22.97 4.23
CA ASN A 309 -3.51 -23.98 3.27
C ASN A 309 -4.84 -23.59 2.60
N GLY A 310 -5.33 -22.39 2.84
CA GLY A 310 -6.58 -21.87 2.28
C GLY A 310 -7.85 -22.34 2.99
N LYS A 311 -7.75 -23.11 4.09
CA LYS A 311 -8.89 -23.60 4.87
C LYS A 311 -9.41 -22.49 5.78
N LEU A 312 -10.73 -22.30 5.80
CA LEU A 312 -11.38 -21.39 6.75
C LEU A 312 -11.13 -21.84 8.19
N VAL A 313 -10.75 -20.89 9.04
CA VAL A 313 -10.54 -21.09 10.48
C VAL A 313 -11.46 -20.17 11.26
N GLU A 314 -11.98 -20.64 12.38
CA GLU A 314 -12.89 -19.89 13.24
C GLU A 314 -12.17 -18.71 13.89
N ASN A 315 -10.95 -18.96 14.40
CA ASN A 315 -10.09 -17.94 15.02
C ASN A 315 -8.90 -17.67 14.10
N SER A 316 -8.99 -16.63 13.31
CA SER A 316 -7.92 -16.23 12.39
C SER A 316 -6.79 -15.54 13.14
N PRO A 317 -5.55 -16.04 13.07
CA PRO A 317 -4.41 -15.43 13.77
C PRO A 317 -4.16 -13.97 13.40
N VAL A 318 -4.44 -13.53 12.17
CA VAL A 318 -4.28 -12.13 11.78
C VAL A 318 -5.39 -11.26 12.38
N ILE A 319 -6.64 -11.76 12.44
CA ILE A 319 -7.74 -11.01 13.04
C ILE A 319 -7.54 -10.89 14.56
N GLU A 320 -7.14 -11.99 15.22
CA GLU A 320 -6.78 -11.95 16.65
C GLU A 320 -5.64 -10.96 16.92
N ALA A 321 -4.58 -10.98 16.09
CA ALA A 321 -3.46 -10.06 16.24
C ALA A 321 -3.87 -8.59 16.05
N ILE A 322 -4.82 -8.28 15.16
CA ILE A 322 -5.37 -6.93 15.00
C ILE A 322 -6.17 -6.52 16.26
N THR A 323 -7.02 -7.43 16.75
CA THR A 323 -7.90 -7.17 17.89
C THR A 323 -7.13 -6.96 19.20
N ASP A 324 -6.06 -7.75 19.38
CA ASP A 324 -5.26 -7.74 20.61
C ASP A 324 -4.14 -6.68 20.60
N ASP A 325 -3.99 -5.95 19.50
CA ASP A 325 -2.92 -4.96 19.35
C ASP A 325 -3.20 -3.71 20.18
N PRO A 326 -2.34 -3.39 21.17
CA PRO A 326 -2.56 -2.22 22.03
C PRO A 326 -2.48 -0.88 21.29
N MET A 327 -1.79 -0.81 20.15
CA MET A 327 -1.73 0.41 19.32
C MET A 327 -3.00 0.60 18.50
N LEU A 328 -3.77 -0.46 18.28
CA LEU A 328 -5.03 -0.44 17.54
C LEU A 328 -6.27 -0.44 18.45
N ALA A 329 -6.10 -0.46 19.78
CA ALA A 329 -7.18 -0.64 20.75
C ALA A 329 -8.31 0.42 20.64
N ASP A 330 -7.97 1.64 20.26
CA ASP A 330 -8.92 2.75 20.09
C ASP A 330 -9.31 2.98 18.60
N THR A 331 -8.84 2.11 17.71
CA THR A 331 -9.05 2.22 16.26
C THR A 331 -10.38 1.55 15.86
N LYS A 332 -11.18 2.21 15.04
CA LYS A 332 -12.41 1.61 14.49
C LYS A 332 -12.05 0.51 13.48
N ILE A 333 -12.55 -0.70 13.69
CA ILE A 333 -12.39 -1.85 12.80
C ILE A 333 -13.77 -2.23 12.26
N ILE A 334 -13.93 -2.18 10.92
CA ILE A 334 -15.19 -2.41 10.20
C ILE A 334 -15.01 -3.54 9.18
#